data_325bf1f9c99cd4b38476b07ca46d5080
#
_entry.id   325bf1f9c99cd4b38476b07ca46d5080
#
_cell.length_a   1.000
_cell.length_b   1.000
_cell.length_c   1.000
_cell.angle_alpha   90.00
_cell.angle_beta   90.00
_cell.angle_gamma   90.00
#
_symmetry.space_group_name_H-M   'P 1'
#
loop_
_entity.id
_entity.type
_entity.pdbx_description
1 polymer ?
#
loop_
_entity_poly.entity_id
_entity_poly.type
_entity_poly.pdbx_seq_one_letter_code
_entity_poly.pdbx_strand_id
1 'polypeptide(L)' 'MKKFNQYFSFEDKILTTLKRGPCDLLSLSHKLKEDIMPVSSMLEHLKVYDKVEMFKEKWQIKKKKN' A
#
# COMPACT_ATOMS: atom_id res chain seq x y z
N MET A 1 16.55 -19.12 -6.63
CA MET A 1 16.20 -18.98 -6.19
C MET A 1 15.72 -18.33 -5.61
N LYS A 2 15.20 -18.06 -5.33
CA LYS A 2 14.84 -17.53 -4.76
C LYS A 2 14.05 -17.32 -4.04
N LYS A 3 13.70 -17.28 -3.61
CA LYS A 3 13.05 -17.41 -2.72
C LYS A 3 12.80 -16.36 -1.84
N PHE A 4 13.26 -15.23 -1.88
CA PHE A 4 12.95 -14.15 -1.08
C PHE A 4 11.60 -13.66 -1.30
N ASN A 5 10.96 -14.08 -2.26
CA ASN A 5 9.61 -13.69 -2.45
C ASN A 5 8.72 -14.09 -1.38
N GLN A 6 9.02 -15.14 -0.69
CA GLN A 6 8.11 -15.55 0.31
C GLN A 6 8.16 -14.65 1.49
N TYR A 7 9.07 -13.74 1.53
CA TYR A 7 9.12 -12.80 2.62
C TYR A 7 8.61 -11.43 2.20
N PHE A 8 7.81 -11.42 1.17
CA PHE A 8 7.22 -10.18 0.73
C PHE A 8 6.36 -9.68 1.85
N SER A 9 6.72 -8.58 2.47
CA SER A 9 6.01 -8.09 3.63
C SER A 9 4.66 -7.51 3.24
N PHE A 10 3.84 -7.31 4.25
CA PHE A 10 2.54 -6.70 4.04
C PHE A 10 2.72 -5.29 3.44
N GLU A 11 3.70 -4.58 3.93
CA GLU A 11 4.02 -3.26 3.42
C GLU A 11 4.33 -3.35 1.92
N ASP A 12 5.14 -4.32 1.54
CA ASP A 12 5.51 -4.47 0.14
C ASP A 12 4.31 -4.80 -0.73
N LYS A 13 3.39 -5.59 -0.21
CA LYS A 13 2.19 -5.92 -0.97
C LYS A 13 1.38 -4.67 -1.27
N ILE A 14 1.24 -3.83 -0.27
CA ILE A 14 0.48 -2.60 -0.45
C ILE A 14 1.19 -1.69 -1.45
N LEU A 15 2.48 -1.50 -1.28
CA LEU A 15 3.21 -0.62 -2.17
C LEU A 15 3.21 -1.13 -3.61
N THR A 16 3.36 -2.42 -3.78
CA THR A 16 3.34 -3.01 -5.11
C THR A 16 2.00 -2.80 -5.79
N THR A 17 0.93 -2.96 -5.02
CA THR A 17 -0.40 -2.78 -5.57
C THR A 17 -0.62 -1.32 -5.95
N LEU A 18 -0.18 -0.40 -5.10
CA LEU A 18 -0.35 1.02 -5.39
C LEU A 18 0.51 1.50 -6.56
N LYS A 19 1.57 0.79 -6.85
CA LYS A 19 2.38 1.16 -8.01
C LYS A 19 1.60 0.99 -9.30
N ARG A 20 0.58 0.16 -9.27
CA ARG A 20 -0.23 -0.04 -10.46
C ARG A 20 -1.23 1.07 -10.65
N GLY A 21 -1.48 1.83 -9.62
CA GLY A 21 -2.40 2.95 -9.68
C GLY A 21 -3.04 3.19 -8.33
N PRO A 22 -3.62 4.36 -8.13
CA PRO A 22 -4.26 4.68 -6.85
C PRO A 22 -5.44 3.75 -6.57
N CYS A 23 -5.64 3.46 -5.29
CA CYS A 23 -6.73 2.61 -4.86
C CYS A 23 -7.33 3.17 -3.60
N ASP A 24 -8.63 3.01 -3.43
CA ASP A 24 -9.22 3.39 -2.16
C ASP A 24 -9.03 2.22 -1.20
N LEU A 25 -9.37 2.44 0.05
CA LEU A 25 -9.14 1.44 1.08
C LEU A 25 -9.87 0.13 0.79
N LEU A 26 -11.11 0.21 0.41
CA LEU A 26 -11.88 -0.99 0.15
C LEU A 26 -11.30 -1.79 -1.01
N SER A 27 -10.97 -1.11 -2.09
CA SER A 27 -10.41 -1.78 -3.24
C SER A 27 -9.09 -2.43 -2.90
N LEU A 28 -8.27 -1.71 -2.13
CA LEU A 28 -6.97 -2.23 -1.76
C LEU A 28 -7.11 -3.47 -0.89
N SER A 29 -7.99 -3.43 0.11
CA SER A 29 -8.24 -4.58 0.95
C SER A 29 -8.68 -5.77 0.13
N HIS A 30 -9.55 -5.53 -0.82
CA HIS A 30 -10.07 -6.58 -1.65
C HIS A 30 -8.97 -7.19 -2.52
N LYS A 31 -8.16 -6.35 -3.11
CA LYS A 31 -7.09 -6.83 -3.97
C LYS A 31 -6.07 -7.65 -3.19
N LEU A 32 -5.83 -7.26 -1.96
CA LEU A 32 -4.87 -7.96 -1.13
C LEU A 32 -5.47 -9.13 -0.39
N LYS A 33 -6.80 -9.23 -0.40
CA LYS A 33 -7.51 -10.25 0.33
C LYS A 33 -7.19 -10.18 1.81
N GLU A 34 -7.16 -8.96 2.31
CA GLU A 34 -6.88 -8.71 3.72
C GLU A 34 -8.02 -7.90 4.31
N ASP A 35 -8.11 -7.91 5.63
CA ASP A 35 -9.14 -7.13 6.29
C ASP A 35 -8.82 -5.65 6.18
N ILE A 36 -9.85 -4.84 6.30
CA ILE A 36 -9.70 -3.40 6.20
C ILE A 36 -8.83 -2.82 7.31
N MET A 37 -9.00 -3.34 8.53
CA MET A 37 -8.28 -2.76 9.66
C MET A 37 -6.76 -2.83 9.51
N PRO A 38 -6.19 -4.00 9.24
CA PRO A 38 -4.73 -4.04 9.09
C PRO A 38 -4.25 -3.25 7.88
N VAL A 39 -5.05 -3.21 6.81
CA VAL A 39 -4.65 -2.44 5.64
C VAL A 39 -4.65 -0.96 5.99
N SER A 40 -5.69 -0.52 6.69
CA SER A 40 -5.78 0.89 7.09
C SER A 40 -4.61 1.26 8.00
N SER A 41 -4.30 0.41 8.97
CA SER A 41 -3.20 0.67 9.88
C SER A 41 -1.88 0.79 9.13
N MET A 42 -1.65 -0.10 8.18
CA MET A 42 -0.41 -0.06 7.44
C MET A 42 -0.34 1.17 6.56
N LEU A 43 -1.46 1.58 5.97
CA LEU A 43 -1.47 2.79 5.15
C LEU A 43 -1.14 4.02 5.97
N GLU A 44 -1.68 4.10 7.20
CA GLU A 44 -1.37 5.23 8.06
C GLU A 44 0.12 5.23 8.41
N HIS A 45 0.66 4.04 8.66
CA HIS A 45 2.08 3.90 8.95
C HIS A 45 2.91 4.39 7.77
N LEU A 46 2.56 3.96 6.58
CA LEU A 46 3.29 4.36 5.39
C LEU A 46 3.16 5.84 5.11
N LYS A 47 2.02 6.41 5.48
CA LYS A 47 1.81 7.83 5.29
C LYS A 47 2.75 8.63 6.20
N VAL A 48 2.92 8.15 7.42
CA VAL A 48 3.81 8.81 8.37
C VAL A 48 5.24 8.82 7.83
N TYR A 49 5.62 7.77 7.13
CA TYR A 49 6.97 7.69 6.56
C TYR A 49 7.05 8.25 5.15
N ASP A 50 6.00 8.94 4.72
CA ASP A 50 5.98 9.59 3.41
C ASP A 50 6.13 8.64 2.25
N LYS A 51 5.67 7.42 2.40
CA LYS A 51 5.72 6.48 1.31
C LYS A 51 4.45 6.47 0.49
N VAL A 52 3.34 6.86 1.10
CA VAL A 52 2.06 6.95 0.40
C VAL A 52 1.35 8.21 0.81
N GLU A 53 0.37 8.61 0.05
CA GLU A 53 -0.42 9.78 0.37
C GLU A 53 -1.86 9.55 -0.08
N MET A 54 -2.76 10.31 0.49
CA MET A 54 -4.16 10.25 0.11
C MET A 54 -4.42 11.37 -0.88
N PHE A 55 -5.03 11.03 -2.00
CA PHE A 55 -5.35 12.03 -3.00
C PHE A 55 -6.69 11.69 -3.62
N LYS A 56 -7.63 12.58 -3.54
CA LYS A 56 -8.98 12.38 -4.07
C LYS A 56 -9.59 11.09 -3.54
N GLU A 57 -9.44 10.90 -2.24
CA GLU A 57 -10.03 9.76 -1.56
C GLU A 57 -9.43 8.41 -1.96
N LYS A 58 -8.26 8.43 -2.57
CA LYS A 58 -7.58 7.21 -2.91
C LYS A 58 -6.16 7.27 -2.42
N TRP A 59 -5.62 6.13 -2.07
CA TRP A 59 -4.23 6.07 -1.64
C TRP A 59 -3.35 5.87 -2.85
N GLN A 60 -2.21 6.49 -2.84
CA GLN A 60 -1.26 6.35 -3.94
C GLN A 60 0.16 6.47 -3.42
N ILE A 61 1.10 6.02 -4.23
CA ILE A 61 2.50 6.13 -3.86
C ILE A 61 2.85 7.61 -3.88
N LYS A 62 3.51 8.07 -2.85
CA LYS A 62 3.89 9.46 -2.80
C LYS A 62 5.08 9.70 -3.71
N LYS A 63 4.95 10.69 -4.57
CA LYS A 63 6.03 10.99 -5.47
C LYS A 63 7.02 11.89 -4.79
N LYS A 64 8.27 11.55 -4.97
CA LYS A 64 9.27 12.37 -4.41
C LYS A 64 9.50 13.52 -5.30
N LYS A 65 9.65 14.67 -4.69
CA LYS A 65 9.88 15.78 -5.47
C LYS A 65 11.28 16.07 -5.34
N ASN A 66 11.97 16.29 -6.23
CA ASN A 66 13.30 16.56 -6.00
C ASN A 66 13.85 17.58 -6.67
#